data_76f2f38988b1bfbf8577b06ccb8c925e
#
_entry.id   76f2f38988b1bfbf8577b06ccb8c925e
#
_cell.length_a   1.000
_cell.length_b   1.000
_cell.length_c   1.000
_cell.angle_alpha   90.00
_cell.angle_beta   90.00
_cell.angle_gamma   90.00
#
_symmetry.space_group_name_H-M   'P 1'
#
loop_
_entity.id
_entity.type
_entity.pdbx_description
1 polymer ?
#
loop_
_entity_poly.entity_id
_entity_poly.type
_entity_poly.pdbx_seq_one_letter_code
_entity_poly.pdbx_strand_id
1 'polypeptide(L)'
;VPIETRPVYGEVRAAGETYRIVSGGTSGTSHQTELDTGLTYKSDRYNTAGKLDVTVLSETDIPEEVDAEVYLRDTLVFRGTIRNSKPGISLRIRLNCYDAVADLKRNTLSGTYNRASITEITEAALAEAGVTGQVDLPQVRVSPSFDKTRCDKVLKKVARWGDAAWWVSAGNEVVVTENIAAETERHEAELIRDASPGKRTPAYQSVRVIGSSPVSRRGLGYRYMISSSPIVATAGTGTPRFTLRDNDIQTQEQAQKAADAIHKRLQAQQKSGWIELVGNESIRPFDTVQMPETLGGEEYLVSAIKHTLDSRSGFVTRCNLGGLIEA
;
A
#
# COMPACT_ATOMS: atom_id res chain seq x y z
N VAL A 1 14.64 31.68 11.90
CA VAL A 1 14.90 30.62 12.89
C VAL A 1 16.00 29.77 12.31
N PRO A 2 17.14 29.56 12.99
CA PRO A 2 18.17 28.67 12.49
C PRO A 2 17.60 27.27 12.46
N ILE A 3 17.62 26.65 11.28
CA ILE A 3 17.26 25.23 11.12
C ILE A 3 18.38 24.45 11.81
N GLU A 4 18.10 23.93 13.00
CA GLU A 4 19.02 22.96 13.64
C GLU A 4 19.08 21.73 12.74
N THR A 5 20.15 21.64 11.96
CA THR A 5 20.46 20.43 11.19
C THR A 5 20.98 19.36 12.15
N ARG A 6 20.08 18.71 12.87
CA ARG A 6 20.44 17.48 13.59
C ARG A 6 20.79 16.42 12.52
N PRO A 7 21.92 15.75 12.65
CA PRO A 7 22.24 14.67 11.74
C PRO A 7 21.11 13.63 11.79
N VAL A 8 20.48 13.37 10.65
CA VAL A 8 19.47 12.32 10.56
C VAL A 8 20.20 11.00 10.46
N TYR A 9 19.95 10.13 11.40
CA TYR A 9 20.46 8.76 11.37
C TYR A 9 19.32 7.79 11.11
N GLY A 10 19.65 6.72 10.42
CA GLY A 10 18.80 5.55 10.28
C GLY A 10 19.46 4.37 10.96
N GLU A 11 18.65 3.47 11.47
CA GLU A 11 19.10 2.18 12.03
C GLU A 11 18.42 1.04 11.28
N VAL A 12 19.21 0.03 10.91
CA VAL A 12 18.72 -1.25 10.40
C VAL A 12 19.05 -2.31 11.41
N ARG A 13 18.05 -3.02 11.89
CA ARG A 13 18.22 -4.16 12.79
C ARG A 13 17.95 -5.44 12.02
N ALA A 14 18.92 -6.31 11.93
CA ALA A 14 18.82 -7.59 11.23
C ALA A 14 19.75 -8.63 11.84
N ALA A 15 19.33 -9.89 11.89
CA ALA A 15 20.12 -11.02 12.42
C ALA A 15 20.66 -10.79 13.85
N GLY A 16 19.95 -10.02 14.68
CA GLY A 16 20.37 -9.69 16.05
C GLY A 16 21.37 -8.54 16.18
N GLU A 17 21.79 -7.93 15.07
CA GLU A 17 22.73 -6.82 15.04
C GLU A 17 22.03 -5.51 14.62
N THR A 18 22.65 -4.38 14.95
CA THR A 18 22.18 -3.03 14.60
C THR A 18 23.21 -2.31 13.74
N TYR A 19 22.80 -1.91 12.55
CA TYR A 19 23.62 -1.19 11.58
C TYR A 19 23.15 0.26 11.50
N ARG A 20 24.07 1.20 11.66
CA ARG A 20 23.76 2.64 11.54
C ARG A 20 23.96 3.15 10.13
N ILE A 21 23.00 3.92 9.65
CA ILE A 21 23.06 4.67 8.40
C ILE A 21 23.14 6.14 8.77
N VAL A 22 24.23 6.80 8.41
CA VAL A 22 24.43 8.22 8.70
C VAL A 22 24.36 9.01 7.41
N SER A 23 23.45 10.00 7.33
CA SER A 23 23.55 11.02 6.29
C SER A 23 24.74 11.92 6.65
N GLY A 24 25.77 11.96 5.79
CA GLY A 24 26.96 12.75 6.02
C GLY A 24 26.65 14.22 6.24
N GLY A 25 26.78 14.67 7.46
CA GLY A 25 26.91 16.09 7.80
C GLY A 25 28.40 16.44 7.71
N THR A 26 28.74 17.39 6.86
CA THR A 26 30.05 18.00 6.82
C THR A 26 30.32 18.75 8.13
N SER A 27 31.09 18.20 9.01
CA SER A 27 31.87 18.99 9.93
C SER A 27 33.24 18.35 10.15
N GLY A 28 34.22 19.04 9.63
CA GLY A 28 35.57 19.18 10.13
C GLY A 28 36.38 17.92 10.41
N THR A 29 37.41 17.70 9.57
CA THR A 29 38.69 17.08 9.91
C THR A 29 38.68 15.68 10.50
N SER A 30 38.46 14.69 9.68
CA SER A 30 39.22 13.45 9.67
C SER A 30 38.94 12.70 8.38
N HIS A 31 39.94 12.03 7.82
CA HIS A 31 39.83 11.18 6.62
C HIS A 31 38.95 9.95 6.88
N GLN A 32 37.67 10.15 7.17
CA GLN A 32 36.69 9.09 7.03
C GLN A 32 36.27 9.11 5.57
N THR A 33 36.75 8.13 4.82
CA THR A 33 36.19 7.71 3.53
C THR A 33 34.68 7.81 3.64
N GLU A 34 34.07 8.65 2.78
CA GLU A 34 32.61 8.77 2.66
C GLU A 34 32.06 7.39 2.36
N LEU A 35 31.60 6.74 3.41
CA LEU A 35 30.94 5.45 3.31
C LEU A 35 29.55 5.73 2.76
N ASP A 36 29.35 5.51 1.49
CA ASP A 36 28.04 5.58 0.81
C ASP A 36 27.11 4.51 1.41
N THR A 37 26.67 4.72 2.63
CA THR A 37 25.54 4.03 3.21
C THR A 37 24.31 4.78 2.79
N GLY A 38 23.36 4.08 2.20
CA GLY A 38 22.13 4.71 1.73
C GLY A 38 20.94 3.80 1.98
N LEU A 39 19.79 4.41 2.21
CA LEU A 39 18.52 3.72 2.38
C LEU A 39 17.51 4.30 1.40
N THR A 40 16.82 3.43 0.72
CA THR A 40 15.61 3.78 -0.04
C THR A 40 14.50 2.82 0.34
N TYR A 41 13.46 3.33 0.97
CA TYR A 41 12.22 2.62 1.24
C TYR A 41 11.09 3.14 0.36
N LYS A 42 10.34 2.24 -0.23
CA LYS A 42 9.16 2.55 -1.05
C LYS A 42 7.99 1.71 -0.57
N SER A 43 6.87 2.33 -0.36
CA SER A 43 5.59 1.69 -0.13
C SER A 43 4.51 2.36 -0.94
N ASP A 44 3.62 1.58 -1.53
CA ASP A 44 2.45 2.09 -2.24
C ASP A 44 1.19 1.32 -1.87
N ARG A 45 0.06 1.88 -2.26
CA ARG A 45 -1.24 1.22 -2.13
C ARG A 45 -1.35 0.08 -3.13
N TYR A 46 -1.67 -1.12 -2.66
CA TYR A 46 -2.22 -2.25 -3.40
C TYR A 46 -1.30 -3.02 -4.35
N ASN A 47 -0.22 -2.47 -4.88
CA ASN A 47 0.40 -3.08 -6.06
C ASN A 47 1.79 -3.60 -5.88
N THR A 48 2.59 -2.92 -5.11
CA THR A 48 4.00 -3.26 -4.98
C THR A 48 4.27 -3.67 -3.55
N ALA A 49 4.97 -4.76 -3.34
CA ALA A 49 5.54 -5.04 -2.03
C ALA A 49 6.33 -3.82 -1.59
N GLY A 50 6.13 -3.37 -0.36
CA GLY A 50 7.01 -2.38 0.23
C GLY A 50 8.42 -2.90 0.08
N LYS A 51 9.28 -2.11 -0.53
CA LYS A 51 10.64 -2.50 -0.86
C LYS A 51 11.62 -1.60 -0.14
N LEU A 52 12.54 -2.23 0.56
CA LEU A 52 13.69 -1.57 1.16
C LEU A 52 14.95 -2.00 0.42
N ASP A 53 15.66 -1.03 -0.12
CA ASP A 53 17.05 -1.19 -0.59
C ASP A 53 17.95 -0.44 0.40
N VAL A 54 18.84 -1.14 1.07
CA VAL A 54 19.76 -0.55 2.03
C VAL A 54 21.17 -1.10 1.86
N THR A 55 22.15 -0.23 2.01
CA THR A 55 23.56 -0.60 2.06
C THR A 55 24.07 -0.37 3.48
N VAL A 56 24.55 -1.42 4.12
CA VAL A 56 25.13 -1.40 5.46
C VAL A 56 26.60 -1.80 5.42
N LEU A 57 27.32 -1.51 6.50
CA LEU A 57 28.68 -1.99 6.71
C LEU A 57 28.63 -3.15 7.68
N SER A 58 29.18 -4.29 7.27
CA SER A 58 29.30 -5.47 8.12
C SER A 58 30.56 -6.26 7.76
N GLU A 59 31.22 -6.80 8.79
CA GLU A 59 32.34 -7.70 8.64
C GLU A 59 31.89 -9.15 8.41
N THR A 60 30.63 -9.44 8.72
CA THR A 60 30.02 -10.75 8.57
C THR A 60 28.90 -10.72 7.55
N ASP A 61 28.69 -11.81 6.83
CA ASP A 61 27.56 -11.97 5.93
C ASP A 61 26.25 -11.93 6.71
N ILE A 62 25.29 -11.17 6.19
CA ILE A 62 23.94 -11.10 6.74
C ILE A 62 23.09 -12.14 6.01
N PRO A 63 22.50 -13.12 6.72
CA PRO A 63 21.76 -14.20 6.09
C PRO A 63 20.47 -13.68 5.41
N GLU A 64 20.03 -14.38 4.37
CA GLU A 64 18.72 -14.20 3.76
C GLU A 64 17.63 -14.86 4.62
N GLU A 65 16.37 -14.55 4.33
CA GLU A 65 15.17 -15.06 5.01
C GLU A 65 15.10 -14.72 6.52
N VAL A 66 15.80 -13.69 6.96
CA VAL A 66 15.68 -13.12 8.31
C VAL A 66 14.94 -11.80 8.29
N ASP A 67 14.32 -11.47 9.41
CA ASP A 67 13.62 -10.21 9.57
C ASP A 67 14.60 -9.03 9.64
N ALA A 68 14.17 -7.92 9.04
CA ALA A 68 14.83 -6.64 9.11
C ALA A 68 13.84 -5.55 9.54
N GLU A 69 14.28 -4.73 10.46
CA GLU A 69 13.56 -3.53 10.90
C GLU A 69 14.37 -2.28 10.56
N VAL A 70 13.68 -1.23 10.16
CA VAL A 70 14.32 0.06 9.86
C VAL A 70 13.66 1.16 10.66
N TYR A 71 14.51 1.89 11.35
CA TYR A 71 14.14 3.06 12.13
C TYR A 71 14.76 4.30 11.51
N LEU A 72 13.98 5.37 11.43
CA LEU A 72 14.45 6.71 11.11
C LEU A 72 14.08 7.63 12.28
N ARG A 73 15.06 8.31 12.88
CA ARG A 73 14.86 9.11 14.09
C ARG A 73 14.05 8.39 15.18
N ASP A 74 14.37 7.15 15.45
CA ASP A 74 13.69 6.28 16.42
C ASP A 74 12.25 5.85 16.03
N THR A 75 11.76 6.25 14.87
CA THR A 75 10.46 5.82 14.34
C THR A 75 10.63 4.59 13.46
N LEU A 76 9.92 3.51 13.74
CA LEU A 76 9.87 2.34 12.88
C LEU A 76 9.16 2.71 11.57
N VAL A 77 9.90 2.65 10.45
CA VAL A 77 9.36 2.97 9.12
C VAL A 77 9.11 1.74 8.26
N PHE A 78 9.83 0.65 8.56
CA PHE A 78 9.72 -0.58 7.79
C PHE A 78 10.09 -1.79 8.65
N ARG A 79 9.33 -2.85 8.50
CA ARG A 79 9.67 -4.21 8.92
C ARG A 79 9.37 -5.16 7.76
N GLY A 80 10.23 -6.15 7.56
CA GLY A 80 10.05 -7.14 6.49
C GLY A 80 11.17 -8.15 6.50
N THR A 81 11.24 -8.97 5.46
CA THR A 81 12.20 -10.07 5.35
C THR A 81 13.29 -9.75 4.32
N ILE A 82 14.53 -10.03 4.64
CA ILE A 82 15.67 -9.94 3.71
C ILE A 82 15.53 -11.06 2.68
N ARG A 83 15.33 -10.68 1.44
CA ARG A 83 15.22 -11.64 0.32
C ARG A 83 16.47 -11.73 -0.53
N ASN A 84 17.38 -10.78 -0.35
CA ASN A 84 18.66 -10.81 -1.04
C ASN A 84 19.70 -10.04 -0.22
N SER A 85 20.85 -10.67 0.00
CA SER A 85 22.00 -10.10 0.67
C SER A 85 23.19 -10.24 -0.27
N LYS A 86 23.74 -9.11 -0.72
CA LYS A 86 24.86 -9.10 -1.67
C LYS A 86 26.06 -8.44 -1.04
N PRO A 87 27.13 -9.20 -0.77
CA PRO A 87 28.40 -8.63 -0.36
C PRO A 87 28.95 -7.76 -1.50
N GLY A 88 29.44 -6.61 -1.14
CA GLY A 88 30.10 -5.66 -2.03
C GLY A 88 31.57 -5.50 -1.70
N ILE A 89 32.19 -4.48 -2.27
CA ILE A 89 33.57 -4.12 -1.97
C ILE A 89 33.64 -3.35 -0.64
N SER A 90 34.68 -3.50 0.14
CA SER A 90 34.95 -2.74 1.37
C SER A 90 33.90 -2.93 2.46
N LEU A 91 33.60 -4.17 2.83
CA LEU A 91 32.65 -4.54 3.90
C LEU A 91 31.21 -4.03 3.70
N ARG A 92 30.87 -3.58 2.51
CA ARG A 92 29.53 -3.14 2.18
C ARG A 92 28.65 -4.34 1.86
N ILE A 93 27.48 -4.39 2.47
CA ILE A 93 26.45 -5.39 2.14
C ILE A 93 25.21 -4.65 1.69
N ARG A 94 24.72 -5.00 0.51
CA ARG A 94 23.46 -4.49 0.01
C ARG A 94 22.34 -5.46 0.31
N LEU A 95 21.36 -5.01 1.08
CA LEU A 95 20.18 -5.77 1.46
C LEU A 95 18.97 -5.30 0.64
N ASN A 96 18.21 -6.27 0.13
CA ASN A 96 16.90 -6.03 -0.44
C ASN A 96 15.85 -6.74 0.43
N CYS A 97 15.01 -5.96 1.09
CA CYS A 97 13.98 -6.48 1.97
C CYS A 97 12.59 -6.17 1.39
N TYR A 98 11.64 -7.03 1.69
CA TYR A 98 10.26 -6.89 1.26
C TYR A 98 9.32 -7.12 2.44
N ASP A 99 8.18 -6.41 2.41
CA ASP A 99 7.10 -6.56 3.39
C ASP A 99 6.17 -7.76 3.09
N ALA A 100 5.15 -7.95 3.91
CA ALA A 100 4.15 -9.03 3.82
C ALA A 100 3.44 -9.09 2.45
N VAL A 101 3.41 -8.01 1.66
CA VAL A 101 2.82 -8.06 0.30
C VAL A 101 3.57 -9.03 -0.59
N ALA A 102 4.87 -9.22 -0.38
CA ALA A 102 5.63 -10.21 -1.14
C ALA A 102 5.12 -11.64 -0.88
N ASP A 103 4.79 -11.96 0.36
CA ASP A 103 4.27 -13.27 0.74
C ASP A 103 2.82 -13.46 0.27
N LEU A 104 1.98 -12.43 0.34
CA LEU A 104 0.65 -12.42 -0.28
C LEU A 104 0.69 -12.67 -1.80
N LYS A 105 1.73 -12.23 -2.49
CA LYS A 105 1.91 -12.46 -3.93
C LYS A 105 2.45 -13.84 -4.27
N ARG A 106 3.21 -14.45 -3.37
CA ARG A 106 3.80 -15.79 -3.56
C ARG A 106 2.79 -16.90 -3.31
N ASN A 107 1.88 -16.70 -2.35
CA ASN A 107 0.92 -17.70 -1.91
C ASN A 107 -0.44 -17.54 -2.60
N THR A 108 -1.16 -18.64 -2.71
CA THR A 108 -2.43 -18.70 -3.45
C THR A 108 -3.51 -19.38 -2.64
N LEU A 109 -4.70 -18.80 -2.63
CA LEU A 109 -5.89 -19.39 -2.03
C LEU A 109 -6.65 -20.23 -3.05
N SER A 110 -7.08 -21.42 -2.64
CA SER A 110 -7.98 -22.30 -3.39
C SER A 110 -9.15 -22.72 -2.52
N GLY A 111 -10.35 -22.72 -3.09
CA GLY A 111 -11.55 -23.15 -2.36
C GLY A 111 -12.83 -22.55 -2.92
N THR A 112 -13.94 -23.17 -2.57
CA THR A 112 -15.28 -22.66 -2.88
C THR A 112 -15.97 -22.26 -1.59
N TYR A 113 -16.34 -21.01 -1.50
CA TYR A 113 -17.02 -20.42 -0.36
C TYR A 113 -18.51 -20.30 -0.65
N ASN A 114 -19.34 -20.63 0.31
CA ASN A 114 -20.79 -20.55 0.18
C ASN A 114 -21.36 -19.63 1.26
N ARG A 115 -21.77 -18.43 0.88
CA ARG A 115 -22.28 -17.39 1.81
C ARG A 115 -21.32 -17.13 2.97
N ALA A 116 -20.00 -17.21 2.72
CA ALA A 116 -18.99 -16.87 3.69
C ALA A 116 -18.91 -15.34 3.87
N SER A 117 -18.53 -14.91 5.06
CA SER A 117 -18.23 -13.49 5.27
C SER A 117 -16.95 -13.11 4.56
N ILE A 118 -16.84 -11.85 4.16
CA ILE A 118 -15.58 -11.35 3.57
C ILE A 118 -14.44 -11.38 4.59
N THR A 119 -14.76 -11.32 5.89
CA THR A 119 -13.80 -11.50 7.00
C THR A 119 -13.18 -12.89 6.98
N GLU A 120 -14.01 -13.95 6.95
CA GLU A 120 -13.54 -15.35 6.87
C GLU A 120 -12.64 -15.59 5.65
N ILE A 121 -12.96 -15.00 4.49
CA ILE A 121 -12.17 -15.11 3.26
C ILE A 121 -10.83 -14.38 3.42
N THR A 122 -10.84 -13.22 4.08
CA THR A 122 -9.62 -12.44 4.36
C THR A 122 -8.69 -13.21 5.27
N GLU A 123 -9.20 -13.70 6.40
CA GLU A 123 -8.43 -14.49 7.37
C GLU A 123 -7.83 -15.76 6.73
N ALA A 124 -8.60 -16.45 5.88
CA ALA A 124 -8.10 -17.59 5.14
C ALA A 124 -6.95 -17.20 4.18
N ALA A 125 -7.06 -16.05 3.50
CA ALA A 125 -6.00 -15.58 2.61
C ALA A 125 -4.73 -15.15 3.37
N LEU A 126 -4.87 -14.55 4.55
CA LEU A 126 -3.75 -14.19 5.42
C LEU A 126 -3.06 -15.43 5.98
N ALA A 127 -3.83 -16.40 6.46
CA ALA A 127 -3.32 -17.67 6.97
C ALA A 127 -2.55 -18.46 5.90
N GLU A 128 -3.09 -18.53 4.68
CA GLU A 128 -2.44 -19.21 3.55
C GLU A 128 -1.12 -18.51 3.15
N ALA A 129 -1.07 -17.18 3.31
CA ALA A 129 0.15 -16.41 3.06
C ALA A 129 1.16 -16.49 4.21
N GLY A 130 0.77 -16.98 5.39
CA GLY A 130 1.60 -17.01 6.59
C GLY A 130 1.87 -15.62 7.16
N VAL A 131 0.95 -14.66 6.95
CA VAL A 131 1.11 -13.27 7.41
C VAL A 131 0.09 -12.92 8.49
N THR A 132 0.46 -12.05 9.40
CA THR A 132 -0.44 -11.51 10.42
C THR A 132 -1.21 -10.31 9.88
N GLY A 133 -2.41 -10.06 10.40
CA GLY A 133 -3.19 -8.90 9.99
C GLY A 133 -4.32 -8.54 10.94
N GLN A 134 -4.73 -7.28 10.85
CA GLN A 134 -5.91 -6.73 11.51
C GLN A 134 -7.04 -6.63 10.48
N VAL A 135 -8.19 -7.19 10.80
CA VAL A 135 -9.32 -7.27 9.88
C VAL A 135 -10.55 -6.65 10.54
N ASP A 136 -10.98 -5.52 9.99
CA ASP A 136 -12.20 -4.80 10.39
C ASP A 136 -13.04 -4.54 9.14
N LEU A 137 -13.99 -5.43 8.87
CA LEU A 137 -14.76 -5.47 7.65
C LEU A 137 -16.26 -5.51 7.91
N PRO A 138 -17.06 -4.93 7.00
CA PRO A 138 -18.52 -4.96 7.13
C PRO A 138 -19.07 -6.37 6.97
N GLN A 139 -20.26 -6.61 7.51
CA GLN A 139 -20.97 -7.89 7.45
C GLN A 139 -21.50 -8.19 6.03
N VAL A 140 -20.58 -8.38 5.08
CA VAL A 140 -20.90 -8.75 3.70
C VAL A 140 -20.65 -10.25 3.51
N ARG A 141 -21.61 -10.94 2.90
CA ARG A 141 -21.50 -12.37 2.58
C ARG A 141 -21.46 -12.59 1.08
N VAL A 142 -20.50 -13.38 0.63
CA VAL A 142 -20.26 -13.67 -0.79
C VAL A 142 -20.11 -15.18 -1.02
N SER A 143 -20.19 -15.62 -2.27
CA SER A 143 -20.01 -17.03 -2.63
C SER A 143 -19.01 -17.20 -3.76
N PRO A 144 -17.75 -16.79 -3.57
CA PRO A 144 -16.72 -16.90 -4.60
C PRO A 144 -16.17 -18.34 -4.67
N SER A 145 -15.54 -18.62 -5.81
CA SER A 145 -14.65 -19.76 -5.98
C SER A 145 -13.28 -19.26 -6.42
N PHE A 146 -12.26 -19.68 -5.71
CA PHE A 146 -10.87 -19.37 -6.00
C PHE A 146 -10.17 -20.64 -6.49
N ASP A 147 -9.42 -20.51 -7.58
CA ASP A 147 -8.54 -21.56 -8.08
C ASP A 147 -7.14 -20.97 -8.17
N LYS A 148 -6.26 -21.38 -7.26
CA LYS A 148 -4.88 -20.89 -7.14
C LYS A 148 -4.79 -19.37 -7.32
N THR A 149 -5.74 -18.66 -6.71
CA THR A 149 -5.79 -17.19 -6.80
C THR A 149 -4.81 -16.61 -5.79
N ARG A 150 -3.91 -15.76 -6.23
CA ARG A 150 -2.95 -15.09 -5.35
C ARG A 150 -3.65 -14.35 -4.23
N CYS A 151 -3.12 -14.44 -3.00
CA CYS A 151 -3.76 -13.86 -1.81
C CYS A 151 -3.91 -12.33 -1.92
N ASP A 152 -2.97 -11.61 -2.54
CA ASP A 152 -3.11 -10.16 -2.80
C ASP A 152 -4.32 -9.84 -3.71
N LYS A 153 -4.63 -10.70 -4.68
CA LYS A 153 -5.82 -10.54 -5.53
C LYS A 153 -7.11 -10.87 -4.79
N VAL A 154 -7.07 -11.80 -3.84
CA VAL A 154 -8.21 -12.09 -2.96
C VAL A 154 -8.52 -10.87 -2.11
N LEU A 155 -7.51 -10.26 -1.46
CA LEU A 155 -7.70 -9.04 -0.67
C LEU A 155 -8.24 -7.87 -1.51
N LYS A 156 -7.82 -7.72 -2.76
CA LYS A 156 -8.38 -6.73 -3.69
C LYS A 156 -9.88 -6.95 -3.96
N LYS A 157 -10.30 -8.19 -4.15
CA LYS A 157 -11.72 -8.52 -4.31
C LYS A 157 -12.51 -8.21 -3.05
N VAL A 158 -12.00 -8.62 -1.88
CA VAL A 158 -12.60 -8.34 -0.58
C VAL A 158 -12.77 -6.83 -0.36
N ALA A 159 -11.72 -6.05 -0.59
CA ALA A 159 -11.75 -4.60 -0.48
C ALA A 159 -12.81 -3.94 -1.38
N ARG A 160 -13.04 -4.52 -2.56
CA ARG A 160 -14.09 -4.06 -3.49
C ARG A 160 -15.49 -4.41 -2.99
N TRP A 161 -15.68 -5.62 -2.47
CA TRP A 161 -17.00 -6.06 -1.98
C TRP A 161 -17.44 -5.34 -0.69
N GLY A 162 -16.46 -4.97 0.15
CA GLY A 162 -16.69 -4.34 1.44
C GLY A 162 -16.61 -2.81 1.45
N ASP A 163 -16.27 -2.16 0.33
CA ASP A 163 -15.84 -0.74 0.29
C ASP A 163 -14.70 -0.45 1.28
N ALA A 164 -13.80 -1.40 1.41
CA ALA A 164 -12.68 -1.39 2.33
C ALA A 164 -11.37 -1.03 1.63
N ALA A 165 -10.34 -0.76 2.43
CA ALA A 165 -8.97 -0.65 1.97
C ALA A 165 -8.10 -1.70 2.66
N TRP A 166 -6.93 -1.97 2.09
CA TRP A 166 -5.91 -2.77 2.75
C TRP A 166 -4.50 -2.25 2.41
N TRP A 167 -3.59 -2.43 3.36
CA TRP A 167 -2.17 -2.06 3.22
C TRP A 167 -1.34 -2.86 4.22
N VAL A 168 -0.03 -2.70 4.16
CA VAL A 168 0.89 -3.24 5.17
C VAL A 168 1.38 -2.10 6.06
N SER A 169 1.26 -2.26 7.36
CA SER A 169 1.74 -1.33 8.37
C SER A 169 3.28 -1.33 8.44
N ALA A 170 3.86 -0.33 9.10
CA ALA A 170 5.30 -0.30 9.36
C ALA A 170 5.79 -1.54 10.16
N GLY A 171 4.91 -2.14 10.96
CA GLY A 171 5.15 -3.37 11.72
C GLY A 171 5.05 -4.66 10.90
N ASN A 172 4.86 -4.58 9.60
CA ASN A 172 4.68 -5.71 8.68
C ASN A 172 3.36 -6.50 8.88
N GLU A 173 2.35 -5.86 9.42
CA GLU A 173 1.00 -6.42 9.56
C GLU A 173 0.10 -5.96 8.42
N VAL A 174 -0.73 -6.85 7.91
CA VAL A 174 -1.73 -6.50 6.90
C VAL A 174 -2.94 -5.90 7.58
N VAL A 175 -3.26 -4.65 7.29
CA VAL A 175 -4.48 -3.98 7.78
C VAL A 175 -5.52 -4.03 6.68
N VAL A 176 -6.73 -4.51 7.01
CA VAL A 176 -7.88 -4.54 6.09
C VAL A 176 -9.07 -3.94 6.83
N THR A 177 -9.52 -2.74 6.42
CA THR A 177 -10.57 -2.02 7.15
C THR A 177 -11.52 -1.26 6.22
N GLU A 178 -12.79 -1.16 6.62
CA GLU A 178 -13.75 -0.24 6.01
C GLU A 178 -13.60 1.19 6.54
N ASN A 179 -13.04 1.36 7.74
CA ASN A 179 -12.87 2.65 8.39
C ASN A 179 -11.45 3.22 8.19
N ILE A 180 -11.14 3.62 6.96
CA ILE A 180 -9.82 4.15 6.60
C ILE A 180 -9.46 5.38 7.45
N ALA A 181 -10.42 6.24 7.76
CA ALA A 181 -10.19 7.49 8.49
C ALA A 181 -9.74 7.27 9.94
N ALA A 182 -10.08 6.12 10.55
CA ALA A 182 -9.65 5.81 11.91
C ALA A 182 -8.18 5.36 11.99
N GLU A 183 -7.63 4.89 10.88
CA GLU A 183 -6.29 4.31 10.79
C GLU A 183 -5.28 5.24 10.11
N THR A 184 -5.69 6.45 9.72
CA THR A 184 -4.86 7.37 8.94
C THR A 184 -4.71 8.70 9.63
N GLU A 185 -3.55 9.31 9.45
CA GLU A 185 -3.20 10.59 10.05
C GLU A 185 -3.27 11.73 9.03
N ARG A 186 -3.46 12.95 9.56
CA ARG A 186 -3.36 14.17 8.78
C ARG A 186 -2.05 14.86 9.09
N HIS A 187 -1.30 15.18 8.05
CA HIS A 187 -0.04 15.88 8.15
C HIS A 187 -0.12 17.24 7.48
N GLU A 188 0.52 18.23 8.03
CA GLU A 188 0.78 19.50 7.36
C GLU A 188 2.05 19.38 6.52
N ALA A 189 2.02 19.88 5.29
CA ALA A 189 3.18 19.88 4.41
C ALA A 189 4.15 20.97 4.84
N GLU A 190 4.99 20.65 5.79
CA GLU A 190 6.09 21.50 6.23
C GLU A 190 7.38 21.20 5.45
N LEU A 191 8.28 22.19 5.36
CA LEU A 191 9.60 22.06 4.75
C LEU A 191 9.57 21.40 3.35
N ILE A 192 8.70 21.94 2.49
CA ILE A 192 8.56 21.46 1.11
C ILE A 192 9.85 21.79 0.36
N ARG A 193 10.46 20.75 -0.22
CA ARG A 193 11.63 20.88 -1.09
C ARG A 193 11.22 21.10 -2.54
N ASP A 194 10.22 20.34 -2.99
CA ASP A 194 9.66 20.44 -4.32
C ASP A 194 8.24 19.86 -4.35
N ALA A 195 7.38 20.36 -5.22
CA ALA A 195 6.01 19.90 -5.29
C ALA A 195 5.40 20.14 -6.68
N SER A 196 4.57 19.19 -7.11
CA SER A 196 3.76 19.33 -8.32
C SER A 196 2.37 18.76 -8.07
N PRO A 197 1.56 19.42 -7.20
CA PRO A 197 0.17 19.04 -7.03
C PRO A 197 -0.61 19.36 -8.30
N GLY A 198 -1.59 18.53 -8.63
CA GLY A 198 -2.37 18.71 -9.84
C GLY A 198 -3.78 18.18 -9.72
N LYS A 199 -4.63 18.70 -10.59
CA LYS A 199 -5.99 18.18 -10.81
C LYS A 199 -6.05 17.56 -12.20
N ARG A 200 -6.62 16.38 -12.29
CA ARG A 200 -6.87 15.69 -13.56
C ARG A 200 -8.36 15.50 -13.75
N THR A 201 -8.80 15.59 -15.01
CA THR A 201 -10.15 15.14 -15.35
C THR A 201 -10.24 13.64 -15.07
N PRO A 202 -11.29 13.17 -14.38
CA PRO A 202 -11.45 11.74 -14.12
C PRO A 202 -11.54 10.97 -15.43
N ALA A 203 -10.86 9.83 -15.51
CA ALA A 203 -10.91 8.97 -16.69
C ALA A 203 -12.33 8.46 -16.97
N TYR A 204 -13.15 8.36 -15.93
CA TYR A 204 -14.55 7.92 -16.01
C TYR A 204 -15.44 8.79 -15.12
N GLN A 205 -16.62 9.16 -15.62
CA GLN A 205 -17.61 9.96 -14.89
C GLN A 205 -18.67 9.11 -14.19
N SER A 206 -18.86 7.89 -14.66
CA SER A 206 -19.82 6.96 -14.07
C SER A 206 -19.26 5.53 -14.04
N VAL A 207 -19.81 4.73 -13.14
CA VAL A 207 -19.47 3.32 -12.95
C VAL A 207 -20.72 2.49 -13.16
N ARG A 208 -20.57 1.36 -13.83
CA ARG A 208 -21.58 0.32 -13.94
C ARG A 208 -21.01 -1.01 -13.46
N VAL A 209 -21.64 -1.60 -12.48
CA VAL A 209 -21.29 -2.94 -11.99
C VAL A 209 -22.36 -3.90 -12.45
N ILE A 210 -21.92 -5.05 -12.99
CA ILE A 210 -22.79 -6.13 -13.48
C ILE A 210 -22.40 -7.39 -12.71
N GLY A 211 -23.30 -7.84 -11.85
CA GLY A 211 -23.19 -9.07 -11.10
C GLY A 211 -23.85 -10.26 -11.79
N SER A 212 -23.82 -11.42 -11.15
CA SER A 212 -24.53 -12.61 -11.59
C SER A 212 -25.71 -12.93 -10.66
N SER A 213 -26.84 -13.35 -11.23
CA SER A 213 -27.98 -13.75 -10.43
C SER A 213 -27.85 -15.21 -9.93
N PRO A 214 -28.05 -15.47 -8.64
CA PRO A 214 -27.96 -16.84 -8.09
C PRO A 214 -29.18 -17.71 -8.42
N VAL A 215 -30.19 -17.21 -9.13
CA VAL A 215 -31.44 -17.96 -9.43
C VAL A 215 -31.17 -19.20 -10.26
N SER A 216 -30.04 -19.29 -10.93
CA SER A 216 -29.61 -20.44 -11.74
C SER A 216 -29.30 -21.73 -10.95
N ARG A 217 -29.19 -21.67 -9.62
CA ARG A 217 -28.75 -22.83 -8.81
C ARG A 217 -29.86 -23.88 -8.52
N ARG A 218 -31.05 -23.73 -9.08
CA ARG A 218 -32.12 -24.74 -8.95
C ARG A 218 -32.07 -25.88 -9.97
N GLY A 219 -30.86 -26.35 -10.34
CA GLY A 219 -30.71 -27.62 -11.04
C GLY A 219 -31.11 -27.67 -12.52
N LEU A 220 -31.42 -26.56 -13.15
CA LEU A 220 -31.93 -26.49 -14.52
C LEU A 220 -30.87 -26.06 -15.55
N GLY A 221 -29.63 -26.52 -15.42
CA GLY A 221 -28.58 -26.34 -16.42
C GLY A 221 -28.16 -24.90 -16.69
N TYR A 222 -27.00 -24.72 -17.31
CA TYR A 222 -26.35 -23.43 -17.58
C TYR A 222 -27.19 -22.42 -18.41
N ARG A 223 -28.18 -22.88 -19.15
CA ARG A 223 -29.07 -22.00 -19.96
C ARG A 223 -29.91 -21.03 -19.11
N TYR A 224 -30.10 -21.33 -17.85
CA TYR A 224 -30.86 -20.51 -16.89
C TYR A 224 -29.94 -19.66 -16.00
N MET A 225 -28.65 -19.67 -16.24
CA MET A 225 -27.70 -18.80 -15.54
C MET A 225 -27.81 -17.35 -15.93
N ILE A 226 -28.51 -17.05 -17.01
CA ILE A 226 -28.83 -15.68 -17.43
C ILE A 226 -30.17 -15.32 -16.84
N SER A 227 -30.15 -14.62 -15.72
CA SER A 227 -31.36 -14.05 -15.15
C SER A 227 -32.02 -13.11 -16.16
N SER A 228 -33.37 -13.14 -16.22
CA SER A 228 -34.16 -12.13 -16.93
C SER A 228 -33.97 -10.73 -16.33
N SER A 229 -33.44 -10.63 -15.14
CA SER A 229 -33.11 -9.39 -14.44
C SER A 229 -31.65 -9.44 -13.98
N PRO A 230 -30.70 -8.99 -14.80
CA PRO A 230 -29.30 -8.94 -14.40
C PRO A 230 -29.14 -8.00 -13.20
N ILE A 231 -28.31 -8.40 -12.23
CA ILE A 231 -27.93 -7.53 -11.14
C ILE A 231 -27.04 -6.44 -11.73
N VAL A 232 -27.53 -5.23 -11.73
CA VAL A 232 -26.82 -4.07 -12.29
C VAL A 232 -26.97 -2.90 -11.35
N ALA A 233 -25.86 -2.30 -10.99
CA ALA A 233 -25.81 -1.05 -10.24
C ALA A 233 -25.00 0.00 -10.98
N THR A 234 -25.33 1.25 -10.74
CA THR A 234 -24.63 2.40 -11.34
C THR A 234 -24.36 3.46 -10.28
N ALA A 235 -23.18 4.09 -10.35
CA ALA A 235 -22.82 5.23 -9.52
C ALA A 235 -22.27 6.35 -10.42
N GLY A 236 -22.58 7.60 -10.08
CA GLY A 236 -22.24 8.75 -10.91
C GLY A 236 -23.07 8.87 -12.18
N THR A 237 -22.87 9.96 -12.91
CA THR A 237 -23.60 10.28 -14.15
C THR A 237 -22.62 10.75 -15.23
N GLY A 238 -22.95 10.50 -16.49
CA GLY A 238 -22.13 10.96 -17.62
C GLY A 238 -21.27 9.89 -18.29
N THR A 239 -20.45 10.34 -19.22
CA THR A 239 -19.52 9.53 -20.03
C THR A 239 -18.13 10.17 -19.99
N PRO A 240 -17.05 9.36 -20.07
CA PRO A 240 -17.02 7.90 -20.25
C PRO A 240 -17.44 7.11 -19.00
N ARG A 241 -17.89 5.88 -19.21
CA ARG A 241 -18.36 4.98 -18.16
C ARG A 241 -17.40 3.81 -17.96
N PHE A 242 -17.00 3.56 -16.72
CA PHE A 242 -16.31 2.33 -16.33
C PHE A 242 -17.32 1.19 -16.13
N THR A 243 -17.05 0.00 -16.68
CA THR A 243 -17.92 -1.16 -16.49
C THR A 243 -17.13 -2.30 -15.88
N LEU A 244 -17.54 -2.74 -14.69
CA LEU A 244 -17.04 -3.95 -14.03
C LEU A 244 -18.06 -5.08 -14.20
N ARG A 245 -17.56 -6.27 -14.56
CA ARG A 245 -18.31 -7.52 -14.49
C ARG A 245 -17.69 -8.41 -13.43
N ASP A 246 -18.47 -8.75 -12.41
CA ASP A 246 -18.00 -9.58 -11.30
C ASP A 246 -19.08 -10.60 -10.95
N ASN A 247 -18.82 -11.86 -11.28
CA ASN A 247 -19.77 -12.95 -11.05
C ASN A 247 -19.92 -13.33 -9.56
N ASP A 248 -19.02 -12.88 -8.71
CA ASP A 248 -19.06 -13.10 -7.27
C ASP A 248 -20.07 -12.15 -6.59
N ILE A 249 -20.50 -11.07 -7.27
CA ILE A 249 -21.54 -10.15 -6.85
C ILE A 249 -22.90 -10.75 -7.20
N GLN A 250 -23.68 -11.13 -6.17
CA GLN A 250 -24.92 -11.91 -6.32
C GLN A 250 -26.17 -11.19 -5.81
N THR A 251 -26.04 -9.98 -5.26
CA THR A 251 -27.18 -9.15 -4.81
C THR A 251 -27.09 -7.74 -5.34
N GLN A 252 -28.25 -7.08 -5.43
CA GLN A 252 -28.32 -5.68 -5.87
C GLN A 252 -27.57 -4.74 -4.91
N GLU A 253 -27.63 -5.03 -3.61
CA GLU A 253 -26.93 -4.27 -2.57
C GLU A 253 -25.41 -4.36 -2.73
N GLN A 254 -24.87 -5.57 -2.95
CA GLN A 254 -23.45 -5.76 -3.22
C GLN A 254 -23.00 -5.01 -4.48
N ALA A 255 -23.80 -5.06 -5.54
CA ALA A 255 -23.50 -4.35 -6.78
C ALA A 255 -23.48 -2.83 -6.56
N GLN A 256 -24.41 -2.30 -5.76
CA GLN A 256 -24.46 -0.88 -5.46
C GLN A 256 -23.28 -0.44 -4.61
N LYS A 257 -22.95 -1.17 -3.52
CA LYS A 257 -21.75 -0.90 -2.72
C LYS A 257 -20.48 -0.90 -3.56
N ALA A 258 -20.30 -1.90 -4.43
CA ALA A 258 -19.16 -1.96 -5.32
C ALA A 258 -19.12 -0.79 -6.33
N ALA A 259 -20.27 -0.39 -6.86
CA ALA A 259 -20.35 0.76 -7.78
C ALA A 259 -19.98 2.08 -7.08
N ASP A 260 -20.51 2.30 -5.89
CA ASP A 260 -20.24 3.49 -5.08
C ASP A 260 -18.77 3.55 -4.65
N ALA A 261 -18.21 2.43 -4.20
CA ALA A 261 -16.79 2.30 -3.83
C ALA A 261 -15.86 2.65 -5.00
N ILE A 262 -16.13 2.08 -6.17
CA ILE A 262 -15.32 2.35 -7.37
C ILE A 262 -15.48 3.81 -7.79
N HIS A 263 -16.71 4.35 -7.79
CA HIS A 263 -16.95 5.74 -8.14
C HIS A 263 -16.23 6.71 -7.21
N LYS A 264 -16.30 6.49 -5.89
CA LYS A 264 -15.58 7.29 -4.88
C LYS A 264 -14.07 7.28 -5.12
N ARG A 265 -13.51 6.11 -5.46
CA ARG A 265 -12.09 5.97 -5.82
C ARG A 265 -11.74 6.72 -7.11
N LEU A 266 -12.60 6.66 -8.12
CA LEU A 266 -12.45 7.42 -9.37
C LEU A 266 -12.44 8.93 -9.12
N GLN A 267 -13.30 9.42 -8.25
CA GLN A 267 -13.32 10.84 -7.88
C GLN A 267 -12.06 11.25 -7.11
N ALA A 268 -11.57 10.41 -6.22
CA ALA A 268 -10.33 10.67 -5.48
C ALA A 268 -9.10 10.80 -6.39
N GLN A 269 -9.13 10.21 -7.59
CA GLN A 269 -8.05 10.34 -8.58
C GLN A 269 -7.97 11.68 -9.28
N GLN A 270 -8.99 12.52 -9.17
CA GLN A 270 -8.96 13.86 -9.76
C GLN A 270 -7.82 14.70 -9.15
N LYS A 271 -7.51 14.45 -7.89
CA LYS A 271 -6.36 15.03 -7.23
C LYS A 271 -5.16 14.11 -7.43
N SER A 272 -4.10 14.62 -8.01
CA SER A 272 -2.89 13.85 -8.33
C SER A 272 -1.66 14.72 -8.21
N GLY A 273 -0.49 14.11 -8.28
CA GLY A 273 0.77 14.81 -8.25
C GLY A 273 1.75 14.19 -7.28
N TRP A 274 2.68 14.98 -6.83
CA TRP A 274 3.66 14.56 -5.84
C TRP A 274 4.16 15.76 -5.04
N ILE A 275 4.70 15.46 -3.86
CA ILE A 275 5.38 16.41 -3.00
C ILE A 275 6.64 15.75 -2.44
N GLU A 276 7.70 16.53 -2.34
CA GLU A 276 8.95 16.14 -1.72
C GLU A 276 9.21 17.02 -0.50
N LEU A 277 9.33 16.39 0.65
CA LEU A 277 9.52 17.02 1.95
C LEU A 277 10.93 16.75 2.46
N VAL A 278 11.46 17.68 3.24
CA VAL A 278 12.66 17.43 4.04
C VAL A 278 12.26 16.48 5.16
N GLY A 279 12.61 15.24 5.00
CA GLY A 279 12.44 14.10 5.92
C GLY A 279 11.28 14.14 6.91
N ASN A 280 10.21 13.44 6.57
CA ASN A 280 9.13 13.16 7.51
C ASN A 280 8.89 11.64 7.54
N GLU A 281 9.31 11.01 8.63
CA GLU A 281 9.25 9.57 8.84
C GLU A 281 7.87 9.06 9.26
N SER A 282 6.96 9.93 9.67
CA SER A 282 5.63 9.54 10.16
C SER A 282 4.62 9.31 9.03
N ILE A 283 4.80 9.96 7.87
CA ILE A 283 3.85 9.84 6.75
C ILE A 283 3.79 8.41 6.22
N ARG A 284 2.58 7.91 6.04
CA ARG A 284 2.25 6.57 5.52
C ARG A 284 1.35 6.64 4.29
N PRO A 285 1.29 5.59 3.47
CA PRO A 285 0.22 5.45 2.49
C PRO A 285 -1.15 5.49 3.18
N PHE A 286 -2.10 6.16 2.58
CA PHE A 286 -3.45 6.50 3.06
C PHE A 286 -3.54 7.72 3.96
N ASP A 287 -2.46 8.21 4.55
CA ASP A 287 -2.50 9.48 5.24
C ASP A 287 -2.91 10.62 4.31
N THR A 288 -3.32 11.72 4.90
CA THR A 288 -3.63 12.93 4.17
C THR A 288 -2.57 14.00 4.42
N VAL A 289 -2.24 14.74 3.37
CA VAL A 289 -1.30 15.86 3.45
C VAL A 289 -2.02 17.13 3.06
N GLN A 290 -2.06 18.10 3.99
CA GLN A 290 -2.57 19.44 3.78
C GLN A 290 -1.49 20.29 3.12
N MET A 291 -1.78 20.80 1.94
CA MET A 291 -0.90 21.75 1.27
C MET A 291 -1.00 23.13 1.87
N PRO A 292 0.08 23.92 1.91
CA PRO A 292 0.01 25.32 2.29
C PRO A 292 -0.83 26.13 1.28
N GLU A 293 -1.36 27.26 1.71
CA GLU A 293 -2.18 28.13 0.86
C GLU A 293 -1.46 28.57 -0.41
N THR A 294 -0.15 28.76 -0.34
CA THR A 294 0.71 29.10 -1.50
C THR A 294 0.69 28.05 -2.60
N LEU A 295 0.33 26.80 -2.28
CA LEU A 295 0.16 25.68 -3.20
C LEU A 295 -1.30 25.26 -3.35
N GLY A 296 -2.24 26.14 -3.00
CA GLY A 296 -3.67 25.95 -3.22
C GLY A 296 -4.46 25.52 -1.98
N GLY A 297 -3.82 25.29 -0.83
CA GLY A 297 -4.51 25.01 0.44
C GLY A 297 -5.36 23.74 0.47
N GLU A 298 -5.16 22.83 -0.47
CA GLU A 298 -5.98 21.61 -0.60
C GLU A 298 -5.38 20.42 0.14
N GLU A 299 -6.24 19.52 0.56
CA GLU A 299 -5.86 18.27 1.17
C GLU A 299 -5.75 17.15 0.12
N TYR A 300 -4.67 16.39 0.19
CA TYR A 300 -4.37 15.30 -0.73
C TYR A 300 -4.15 14.00 0.04
N LEU A 301 -4.67 12.93 -0.50
CA LEU A 301 -4.44 11.59 0.00
C LEU A 301 -3.08 11.06 -0.52
N VAL A 302 -2.30 10.48 0.37
CA VAL A 302 -1.01 9.88 0.02
C VAL A 302 -1.24 8.50 -0.58
N SER A 303 -0.86 8.32 -1.83
CA SER A 303 -1.00 7.03 -2.53
C SER A 303 0.25 6.16 -2.45
N ALA A 304 1.42 6.76 -2.37
CA ALA A 304 2.68 6.06 -2.19
C ALA A 304 3.71 6.97 -1.55
N ILE A 305 4.64 6.38 -0.83
CA ILE A 305 5.75 7.06 -0.20
C ILE A 305 7.09 6.50 -0.68
N LYS A 306 8.09 7.36 -0.67
CA LYS A 306 9.49 6.98 -0.84
C LYS A 306 10.33 7.76 0.16
N HIS A 307 10.88 7.09 1.13
CA HIS A 307 11.91 7.62 2.01
C HIS A 307 13.28 7.36 1.40
N THR A 308 14.12 8.37 1.35
CA THR A 308 15.51 8.26 0.90
C THR A 308 16.40 8.93 1.94
N LEU A 309 17.38 8.21 2.40
CA LEU A 309 18.42 8.72 3.29
C LEU A 309 19.77 8.43 2.63
N ASP A 310 20.47 9.47 2.23
CA ASP A 310 21.80 9.37 1.65
C ASP A 310 22.70 10.56 2.05
N SER A 311 23.99 10.43 1.82
CA SER A 311 24.96 11.45 2.21
C SER A 311 24.87 12.76 1.41
N ARG A 312 24.24 12.77 0.25
CA ARG A 312 24.14 13.93 -0.63
C ARG A 312 22.86 14.72 -0.43
N SER A 313 21.74 14.03 -0.44
CA SER A 313 20.41 14.64 -0.33
C SER A 313 19.88 14.72 1.10
N GLY A 314 20.54 14.04 2.05
CA GLY A 314 20.06 13.92 3.41
C GLY A 314 18.85 12.99 3.49
N PHE A 315 17.95 13.27 4.42
CA PHE A 315 16.68 12.54 4.55
C PHE A 315 15.58 13.28 3.79
N VAL A 316 14.99 12.60 2.82
CA VAL A 316 13.94 13.11 1.94
C VAL A 316 12.76 12.14 1.91
N THR A 317 11.57 12.68 2.09
CA THR A 317 10.31 11.95 1.93
C THR A 317 9.57 12.46 0.71
N ARG A 318 9.38 11.60 -0.28
CA ARG A 318 8.54 11.88 -1.45
C ARG A 318 7.23 11.16 -1.32
N CYS A 319 6.13 11.92 -1.37
CA CYS A 319 4.77 11.41 -1.36
C CYS A 319 4.16 11.56 -2.75
N ASN A 320 3.64 10.47 -3.31
CA ASN A 320 2.77 10.55 -4.46
C ASN A 320 1.35 10.82 -3.96
N LEU A 321 0.68 11.76 -4.60
CA LEU A 321 -0.63 12.27 -4.19
C LEU A 321 -1.73 11.69 -5.07
N GLY A 322 -2.91 11.53 -4.50
CA GLY A 322 -4.09 11.06 -5.22
C GLY A 322 -4.40 9.58 -5.05
N GLY A 323 -5.63 9.22 -5.39
CA GLY A 323 -6.10 7.84 -5.33
C GLY A 323 -5.60 7.03 -6.53
N LEU A 324 -5.02 5.85 -6.30
CA LEU A 324 -4.85 4.85 -7.35
C LEU A 324 -6.13 4.04 -7.47
N ILE A 325 -6.56 3.79 -8.71
CA ILE A 325 -7.51 2.72 -9.00
C ILE A 325 -6.72 1.56 -9.58
N GLU A 326 -6.91 0.41 -8.98
CA GLU A 326 -6.77 -0.80 -9.73
C GLU A 326 -8.14 -1.24 -10.20
N ALA A 327 -8.25 -1.35 -11.50
CA ALA A 327 -9.38 -2.00 -12.13
C ALA A 327 -9.26 -3.52 -12.00
#